data_3c21c405d827603d4fa98b07bffb8524
#
_entry.id   3c21c405d827603d4fa98b07bffb8524
#
_cell.length_a   1.000
_cell.length_b   1.000
_cell.length_c   1.000
_cell.angle_alpha   90.00
_cell.angle_beta   90.00
_cell.angle_gamma   90.00
#
_symmetry.space_group_name_H-M   'P 1'
#
loop_
_entity.id
_entity.type
_entity.pdbx_description
1 polymer ?
#
loop_
_entity_poly.entity_id
_entity_poly.type
_entity_poly.pdbx_seq_one_letter_code
_entity_poly.pdbx_strand_id
1 'polypeptide(L)'
;MLRTRTAVMIAIAAGLAVTLLLAIDVGDPLELPARDLIVRRFPQEAAQHTVVVAIDEQSLRDVGPWPWDRATLATIVDRAADAGARGVILDILLAEPRSGDQLLAKAAKRLPVLAVAVVGERGRWLMPRLPWSPDSLIPAHGNFEVDHDGILRRLSATKQSGDLSLTALSVEAASLITGAPIPVGRSIAPAFRTRPSAIPTISAADLLRNPAKNLRGKLVFVGPTALALGDRVLTPTTRRHQPDPGVTVHAAATESIIRGDVITELPPIAAGALAAIGIAAILIARRRRIAASIVVVAIVAGGIALLAKGIAIPFITLVASAAIAVGALETRIIIAALRSSEERYIDHRERDAESKRVLAHELKTPLASMRSLTQLMNGFDLSDAERKRVASLLQHEAGKLETMVGTLLDLERLPLRDFASSSSIVDLGELASSRIDFLRASTDRTLFVSADRDVFVRADTALLERVVDNLIGNALKYTTGAVTVRVARRSSDAILEVEDRGPGISEIEREKIFARFVRGTTAAGTNGLGLGLSLVSEIAKWHGGAANVESNEAGSRFRITLPLAAAAAKAGAM
;
A
#
# COMPACT_ATOMS: atom_id res chain seq x y z
N MET A 1 5.39 -19.23 -6.57
CA MET A 1 5.41 -18.87 -7.98
C MET A 1 4.20 -18.04 -8.43
N LEU A 2 2.96 -18.42 -8.14
CA LEU A 2 1.76 -17.65 -8.58
C LEU A 2 1.75 -16.19 -8.08
N ARG A 3 2.11 -15.95 -6.81
CA ARG A 3 2.17 -14.60 -6.19
C ARG A 3 3.17 -13.66 -6.88
N THR A 4 4.32 -14.17 -7.30
CA THR A 4 5.36 -13.38 -7.98
C THR A 4 4.94 -12.99 -9.39
N ARG A 5 4.31 -13.90 -10.14
CA ARG A 5 3.80 -13.61 -11.49
C ARG A 5 2.72 -12.52 -11.46
N THR A 6 1.78 -12.61 -10.52
CA THR A 6 0.73 -11.59 -10.36
C THR A 6 1.32 -10.22 -9.97
N ALA A 7 2.31 -10.18 -9.08
CA ALA A 7 2.99 -8.95 -8.70
C ALA A 7 3.69 -8.29 -9.89
N VAL A 8 4.39 -9.07 -10.72
CA VAL A 8 5.06 -8.58 -11.92
C VAL A 8 4.04 -8.04 -12.94
N MET A 9 2.93 -8.74 -13.17
CA MET A 9 1.87 -8.25 -14.08
C MET A 9 1.28 -6.92 -13.61
N ILE A 10 0.99 -6.78 -12.32
CA ILE A 10 0.49 -5.52 -11.74
C ILE A 10 1.52 -4.40 -11.92
N ALA A 11 2.79 -4.67 -11.67
CA ALA A 11 3.86 -3.70 -11.82
C ALA A 11 4.02 -3.23 -13.28
N ILE A 12 3.96 -4.15 -14.25
CA ILE A 12 4.00 -3.83 -15.68
C ILE A 12 2.79 -2.97 -16.07
N ALA A 13 1.59 -3.35 -15.67
CA ALA A 13 0.38 -2.59 -15.97
C ALA A 13 0.43 -1.17 -15.37
N ALA A 14 0.93 -1.03 -14.15
CA ALA A 14 1.13 0.26 -13.51
C ALA A 14 2.20 1.11 -14.23
N GLY A 15 3.30 0.50 -14.66
CA GLY A 15 4.33 1.18 -15.45
C GLY A 15 3.80 1.68 -16.80
N LEU A 16 2.99 0.88 -17.49
CA LEU A 16 2.33 1.30 -18.72
C LEU A 16 1.34 2.45 -18.47
N ALA A 17 0.58 2.41 -17.38
CA ALA A 17 -0.32 3.49 -16.99
C ALA A 17 0.44 4.80 -16.71
N VAL A 18 1.57 4.73 -16.00
CA VAL A 18 2.45 5.88 -15.77
C VAL A 18 3.00 6.43 -17.10
N THR A 19 3.46 5.57 -17.99
CA THR A 19 3.93 5.98 -19.33
C THR A 19 2.85 6.75 -20.09
N LEU A 20 1.62 6.23 -20.08
CA LEU A 20 0.48 6.87 -20.75
C LEU A 20 0.12 8.21 -20.12
N LEU A 21 0.04 8.29 -18.79
CA LEU A 21 -0.28 9.52 -18.07
C LEU A 21 0.75 10.62 -18.34
N LEU A 22 2.03 10.27 -18.39
CA LEU A 22 3.10 11.21 -18.72
C LEU A 22 3.09 11.61 -20.20
N ALA A 23 2.67 10.73 -21.10
CA ALA A 23 2.57 11.04 -22.53
C ALA A 23 1.42 12.06 -22.85
N ILE A 24 0.47 12.21 -21.94
CA ILE A 24 -0.65 13.17 -22.06
C ILE A 24 -0.58 14.30 -21.02
N ASP A 25 0.58 14.50 -20.40
CA ASP A 25 0.93 15.59 -19.47
C ASP A 25 -0.01 15.75 -18.24
N VAL A 26 -0.72 14.68 -17.84
CA VAL A 26 -1.67 14.70 -16.70
C VAL A 26 -0.99 15.06 -15.36
N GLY A 27 0.29 14.72 -15.20
CA GLY A 27 1.06 14.99 -13.99
C GLY A 27 1.59 16.42 -13.87
N ASP A 28 1.67 17.16 -14.95
CA ASP A 28 2.31 18.48 -15.06
C ASP A 28 1.82 19.52 -14.03
N PRO A 29 0.52 19.63 -13.72
CA PRO A 29 0.03 20.61 -12.75
C PRO A 29 0.62 20.47 -11.34
N LEU A 30 1.10 19.30 -10.95
CA LEU A 30 1.75 19.06 -9.65
C LEU A 30 3.27 18.97 -9.78
N GLU A 31 3.76 18.32 -10.84
CA GLU A 31 5.16 18.04 -11.06
C GLU A 31 5.98 19.33 -11.34
N LEU A 32 5.46 20.22 -12.22
CA LEU A 32 6.16 21.43 -12.62
C LEU A 32 6.38 22.40 -11.44
N PRO A 33 5.37 22.76 -10.63
CA PRO A 33 5.59 23.61 -9.45
C PRO A 33 6.53 23.02 -8.41
N ALA A 34 6.49 21.70 -8.21
CA ALA A 34 7.40 21.03 -7.29
C ALA A 34 8.84 21.05 -7.79
N ARG A 35 9.06 20.85 -9.10
CA ARG A 35 10.37 21.01 -9.74
C ARG A 35 10.90 22.43 -9.59
N ASP A 36 10.08 23.44 -9.83
CA ASP A 36 10.46 24.85 -9.69
C ASP A 36 10.89 25.18 -8.26
N LEU A 37 10.22 24.64 -7.25
CA LEU A 37 10.59 24.82 -5.84
C LEU A 37 12.01 24.31 -5.56
N ILE A 38 12.41 23.21 -6.19
CA ILE A 38 13.75 22.65 -6.07
C ILE A 38 14.75 23.49 -6.85
N VAL A 39 14.45 23.85 -8.11
CA VAL A 39 15.31 24.65 -8.98
C VAL A 39 15.64 26.00 -8.33
N ARG A 40 14.68 26.65 -7.66
CA ARG A 40 14.91 27.91 -6.92
C ARG A 40 15.97 27.80 -5.81
N ARG A 41 16.25 26.60 -5.33
CA ARG A 41 17.25 26.34 -4.27
C ARG A 41 18.62 25.97 -4.81
N PHE A 42 18.75 25.81 -6.12
CA PHE A 42 20.08 25.58 -6.70
C PHE A 42 21.02 26.74 -6.42
N PRO A 43 22.32 26.48 -6.26
CA PRO A 43 23.32 27.53 -6.16
C PRO A 43 23.19 28.52 -7.33
N GLN A 44 23.18 29.80 -7.01
CA GLN A 44 23.11 30.83 -8.03
C GLN A 44 24.51 31.12 -8.56
N GLU A 45 24.59 31.35 -9.85
CA GLU A 45 25.84 31.63 -10.54
C GLU A 45 25.81 33.04 -11.19
N ALA A 46 26.92 33.71 -11.16
CA ALA A 46 27.05 35.00 -11.80
C ALA A 46 27.13 34.87 -13.33
N ALA A 47 26.55 35.81 -14.07
CA ALA A 47 26.66 35.85 -15.51
C ALA A 47 28.13 36.13 -15.92
N GLN A 48 28.66 35.26 -16.78
CA GLN A 48 30.03 35.39 -17.26
C GLN A 48 30.14 35.91 -18.69
N HIS A 49 29.13 35.62 -19.52
CA HIS A 49 29.19 35.86 -20.97
C HIS A 49 28.21 36.92 -21.42
N THR A 50 27.19 37.25 -20.63
CA THR A 50 26.11 38.14 -21.03
C THR A 50 26.05 39.41 -20.20
N VAL A 51 25.64 40.51 -20.83
CA VAL A 51 25.33 41.83 -20.22
C VAL A 51 24.10 42.37 -20.92
N VAL A 52 23.21 43.03 -20.19
CA VAL A 52 22.05 43.73 -20.78
C VAL A 52 22.29 45.21 -20.81
N VAL A 53 22.10 45.82 -21.97
CA VAL A 53 21.95 47.26 -22.16
C VAL A 53 20.46 47.59 -22.16
N ALA A 54 20.01 48.13 -21.04
CA ALA A 54 18.60 48.30 -20.72
C ALA A 54 18.05 49.60 -21.30
N ILE A 55 16.95 49.51 -22.03
CA ILE A 55 16.09 50.63 -22.33
C ILE A 55 15.14 50.77 -21.13
N ASP A 56 15.66 51.44 -20.11
CA ASP A 56 15.02 51.64 -18.81
C ASP A 56 14.37 53.02 -18.69
N GLU A 57 13.74 53.29 -17.55
CA GLU A 57 13.11 54.58 -17.26
C GLU A 57 14.09 55.76 -17.32
N GLN A 58 15.38 55.54 -16.96
CA GLN A 58 16.41 56.55 -17.07
C GLN A 58 16.70 56.87 -18.56
N SER A 59 16.82 55.83 -19.37
CA SER A 59 17.07 55.97 -20.80
C SER A 59 15.93 56.69 -21.52
N LEU A 60 14.68 56.43 -21.11
CA LEU A 60 13.51 57.12 -21.66
C LEU A 60 13.48 58.63 -21.31
N ARG A 61 13.97 58.99 -20.12
CA ARG A 61 14.07 60.39 -19.71
C ARG A 61 15.23 61.14 -20.42
N ASP A 62 16.37 60.46 -20.54
CA ASP A 62 17.62 61.11 -20.92
C ASP A 62 17.85 61.13 -22.45
N VAL A 63 17.37 60.11 -23.14
CA VAL A 63 17.52 59.96 -24.61
C VAL A 63 16.24 60.38 -25.33
N GLY A 64 15.08 60.15 -24.68
CA GLY A 64 13.78 60.51 -25.27
C GLY A 64 12.82 59.32 -25.34
N PRO A 65 11.56 59.59 -25.74
CA PRO A 65 10.53 58.53 -25.74
C PRO A 65 10.86 57.44 -26.75
N TRP A 66 10.43 56.19 -26.38
CA TRP A 66 10.51 55.01 -27.23
C TRP A 66 9.40 55.05 -28.30
N PRO A 67 9.61 54.60 -29.54
CA PRO A 67 10.80 53.91 -30.05
C PRO A 67 11.84 54.92 -30.64
N TRP A 68 13.12 54.70 -30.30
CA TRP A 68 14.24 55.48 -30.76
C TRP A 68 14.51 55.29 -32.25
N ASP A 69 15.21 56.29 -32.85
CA ASP A 69 15.70 56.21 -34.23
C ASP A 69 16.81 55.14 -34.36
N ARG A 70 17.09 54.69 -35.56
CA ARG A 70 18.12 53.67 -35.83
C ARG A 70 19.55 54.23 -35.65
N ALA A 71 19.76 55.56 -35.70
CA ALA A 71 21.05 56.15 -35.41
C ALA A 71 21.44 55.97 -33.92
N THR A 72 20.48 56.10 -33.02
CA THR A 72 20.70 55.83 -31.60
C THR A 72 21.07 54.38 -31.36
N LEU A 73 20.37 53.43 -31.99
CA LEU A 73 20.69 51.97 -31.88
C LEU A 73 22.06 51.70 -32.55
N ALA A 74 22.41 52.33 -33.65
CA ALA A 74 23.73 52.24 -34.29
C ALA A 74 24.84 52.71 -33.34
N THR A 75 24.63 53.80 -32.62
CA THR A 75 25.58 54.27 -31.61
C THR A 75 25.78 53.27 -30.46
N ILE A 76 24.72 52.62 -30.02
CA ILE A 76 24.81 51.55 -29.00
C ILE A 76 25.65 50.38 -29.54
N VAL A 77 25.42 49.93 -30.77
CA VAL A 77 26.19 48.86 -31.41
C VAL A 77 27.66 49.25 -31.56
N ASP A 78 27.95 50.49 -32.02
CA ASP A 78 29.32 51.00 -32.15
C ASP A 78 30.04 51.07 -30.79
N ARG A 79 29.37 51.55 -29.74
CA ARG A 79 29.94 51.62 -28.40
C ARG A 79 30.23 50.21 -27.85
N ALA A 80 29.35 49.22 -28.11
CA ALA A 80 29.58 47.84 -27.75
C ALA A 80 30.79 47.27 -28.49
N ALA A 81 30.91 47.55 -29.80
CA ALA A 81 32.07 47.16 -30.60
C ALA A 81 33.38 47.76 -30.10
N ASP A 82 33.37 49.08 -29.80
CA ASP A 82 34.54 49.82 -29.27
C ASP A 82 34.97 49.24 -27.90
N ALA A 83 34.01 48.77 -27.07
CA ALA A 83 34.25 48.12 -25.79
C ALA A 83 34.67 46.63 -25.91
N GLY A 84 34.81 46.11 -27.14
CA GLY A 84 35.27 44.76 -27.45
C GLY A 84 34.23 43.66 -27.19
N ALA A 85 32.96 43.96 -27.33
CA ALA A 85 31.88 42.98 -27.24
C ALA A 85 32.05 41.88 -28.31
N ARG A 86 31.66 40.67 -27.98
CA ARG A 86 31.69 39.49 -28.86
C ARG A 86 30.57 39.53 -29.92
N GLY A 87 29.43 40.10 -29.53
CA GLY A 87 28.27 40.28 -30.39
C GLY A 87 27.21 41.13 -29.71
N VAL A 88 26.29 41.68 -30.49
CA VAL A 88 25.13 42.44 -30.01
C VAL A 88 23.85 41.72 -30.38
N ILE A 89 22.95 41.59 -29.44
CA ILE A 89 21.65 40.94 -29.60
C ILE A 89 20.57 41.99 -29.39
N LEU A 90 19.90 42.36 -30.48
CA LEU A 90 18.83 43.35 -30.46
C LEU A 90 17.49 42.65 -30.22
N ASP A 91 17.02 42.66 -28.97
CA ASP A 91 15.68 42.20 -28.60
C ASP A 91 14.66 43.32 -28.84
N ILE A 92 14.67 43.78 -30.08
CA ILE A 92 13.88 44.93 -30.61
C ILE A 92 13.39 44.56 -32.00
N LEU A 93 12.07 44.65 -32.22
CA LEU A 93 11.50 44.35 -33.51
C LEU A 93 11.81 45.47 -34.51
N LEU A 94 12.56 45.13 -35.55
CA LEU A 94 13.00 46.07 -36.61
C LEU A 94 12.20 45.85 -37.90
N ALA A 95 10.87 45.66 -37.82
CA ALA A 95 10.03 45.24 -38.94
C ALA A 95 9.71 46.37 -39.94
N GLU A 96 9.88 47.62 -39.52
CA GLU A 96 9.57 48.79 -40.36
C GLU A 96 10.83 49.62 -40.71
N PRO A 97 10.98 50.09 -41.95
CA PRO A 97 12.06 50.98 -42.30
C PRO A 97 11.96 52.31 -41.53
N ARG A 98 13.11 52.78 -41.01
CA ARG A 98 13.18 54.01 -40.24
C ARG A 98 14.45 54.84 -40.61
N SER A 99 14.43 56.12 -40.24
CA SER A 99 15.62 56.98 -40.36
C SER A 99 16.80 56.37 -39.59
N GLY A 100 17.99 56.34 -40.19
CA GLY A 100 19.20 55.76 -39.58
C GLY A 100 19.43 54.27 -39.87
N ASP A 101 18.57 53.57 -40.63
CA ASP A 101 18.77 52.18 -41.01
C ASP A 101 20.14 51.88 -41.61
N GLN A 102 20.64 52.79 -42.48
CA GLN A 102 21.98 52.65 -43.08
C GLN A 102 23.12 52.79 -42.04
N LEU A 103 22.93 53.64 -41.01
CA LEU A 103 23.90 53.77 -39.93
C LEU A 103 23.96 52.49 -39.09
N LEU A 104 22.79 51.94 -38.76
CA LEU A 104 22.71 50.69 -38.01
C LEU A 104 23.29 49.48 -38.80
N ALA A 105 23.02 49.45 -40.12
CA ALA A 105 23.61 48.46 -41.01
C ALA A 105 25.14 48.57 -41.09
N LYS A 106 25.68 49.80 -41.07
CA LYS A 106 27.12 50.04 -41.02
C LYS A 106 27.74 49.62 -39.71
N ALA A 107 27.11 49.93 -38.58
CA ALA A 107 27.55 49.53 -37.27
C ALA A 107 27.57 48.00 -37.13
N ALA A 108 26.56 47.32 -37.68
CA ALA A 108 26.44 45.82 -37.64
C ALA A 108 27.53 45.10 -38.46
N LYS A 109 28.30 45.77 -39.29
CA LYS A 109 29.46 45.21 -39.99
C LYS A 109 30.70 45.07 -39.09
N ARG A 110 30.69 45.68 -37.90
CA ARG A 110 31.85 45.72 -37.01
C ARG A 110 31.94 44.46 -36.08
N LEU A 111 30.80 43.82 -35.79
CA LEU A 111 30.66 42.64 -34.98
C LEU A 111 29.36 41.93 -35.35
N PRO A 112 29.20 40.64 -35.02
CA PRO A 112 27.95 39.91 -35.24
C PRO A 112 26.78 40.57 -34.50
N VAL A 113 25.68 40.85 -35.23
CA VAL A 113 24.44 41.41 -34.67
C VAL A 113 23.31 40.44 -34.92
N LEU A 114 22.66 39.98 -33.87
CA LEU A 114 21.41 39.24 -33.95
C LEU A 114 20.25 40.24 -33.84
N ALA A 115 19.20 40.03 -34.61
CA ALA A 115 17.97 40.80 -34.52
C ALA A 115 16.77 39.87 -34.35
N VAL A 116 15.87 40.26 -33.44
CA VAL A 116 14.68 39.45 -33.14
C VAL A 116 13.71 39.45 -34.32
N ALA A 117 13.23 38.25 -34.66
CA ALA A 117 12.07 38.03 -35.50
C ALA A 117 10.97 37.36 -34.66
N VAL A 118 9.72 37.70 -34.89
CA VAL A 118 8.59 37.09 -34.18
C VAL A 118 7.53 36.59 -35.16
N VAL A 119 6.82 35.56 -34.80
CA VAL A 119 5.64 35.09 -35.54
C VAL A 119 4.45 35.91 -35.04
N GLY A 120 3.89 36.75 -35.91
CA GLY A 120 2.72 37.56 -35.58
C GLY A 120 1.42 36.77 -35.57
N GLU A 121 0.32 37.43 -35.21
CA GLU A 121 -1.03 36.80 -35.02
C GLU A 121 -1.55 36.06 -36.26
N ARG A 122 -1.11 36.44 -37.46
CA ARG A 122 -1.50 35.76 -38.71
C ARG A 122 -0.58 34.62 -39.10
N GLY A 123 0.24 34.12 -38.16
CA GLY A 123 1.18 33.06 -38.43
C GLY A 123 2.30 33.41 -39.43
N ARG A 124 2.61 34.68 -39.63
CA ARG A 124 3.67 35.12 -40.53
C ARG A 124 4.82 35.74 -39.75
N TRP A 125 6.05 35.53 -40.26
CA TRP A 125 7.23 36.17 -39.70
C TRP A 125 7.18 37.66 -39.85
N LEU A 126 7.39 38.39 -38.77
CA LEU A 126 7.77 39.79 -38.74
C LEU A 126 9.30 39.85 -38.69
N MET A 127 9.92 39.97 -39.86
CA MET A 127 11.37 39.96 -40.04
C MET A 127 11.95 41.35 -39.90
N PRO A 128 13.20 41.45 -39.43
CA PRO A 128 13.94 42.72 -39.52
C PRO A 128 14.02 43.18 -40.98
N ARG A 129 13.58 44.39 -41.26
CA ARG A 129 13.62 45.01 -42.59
C ARG A 129 14.65 46.14 -42.61
N LEU A 130 15.88 45.77 -42.91
CA LEU A 130 16.98 46.72 -43.02
C LEU A 130 17.73 46.48 -44.34
N PRO A 131 18.43 47.50 -44.92
CA PRO A 131 19.22 47.33 -46.13
C PRO A 131 20.51 46.53 -45.83
N TRP A 132 20.37 45.30 -45.41
CA TRP A 132 21.45 44.45 -44.90
C TRP A 132 22.05 43.57 -45.98
N SER A 133 23.33 43.34 -45.84
CA SER A 133 23.94 42.09 -46.34
C SER A 133 23.63 40.96 -45.40
N PRO A 134 23.31 39.74 -45.89
CA PRO A 134 23.07 38.56 -45.04
C PRO A 134 24.19 38.24 -44.04
N ASP A 135 25.40 38.71 -44.31
CA ASP A 135 26.59 38.45 -43.49
C ASP A 135 26.70 39.35 -42.25
N SER A 136 25.88 40.42 -42.13
CA SER A 136 26.00 41.41 -41.05
C SER A 136 24.88 41.37 -40.02
N LEU A 137 23.76 40.71 -40.32
CA LEU A 137 22.64 40.54 -39.40
C LEU A 137 22.07 39.13 -39.45
N ILE A 138 21.99 38.48 -38.32
CA ILE A 138 21.44 37.13 -38.17
C ILE A 138 20.04 37.25 -37.57
N PRO A 139 18.97 36.88 -38.31
CA PRO A 139 17.63 36.87 -37.75
C PRO A 139 17.46 35.64 -36.86
N ALA A 140 16.89 35.83 -35.67
CA ALA A 140 16.59 34.76 -34.73
C ALA A 140 15.22 34.98 -34.07
N HIS A 141 14.49 33.93 -33.73
CA HIS A 141 13.18 34.12 -33.11
C HIS A 141 13.28 34.43 -31.62
N GLY A 142 12.48 35.40 -31.17
CA GLY A 142 12.33 35.80 -29.79
C GLY A 142 11.02 35.35 -29.14
N ASN A 143 10.28 34.46 -29.78
CA ASN A 143 8.99 34.00 -29.22
C ASN A 143 9.19 33.17 -27.96
N PHE A 144 8.50 33.55 -26.89
CA PHE A 144 8.35 32.76 -25.70
C PHE A 144 7.09 31.90 -25.76
N GLU A 145 7.20 30.64 -25.39
CA GLU A 145 6.08 29.72 -25.23
C GLU A 145 6.03 29.35 -23.74
N VAL A 146 5.03 29.88 -23.05
CA VAL A 146 4.84 29.62 -21.61
C VAL A 146 3.97 28.41 -21.42
N ASP A 147 4.21 27.67 -20.31
CA ASP A 147 3.36 26.58 -19.91
C ASP A 147 1.95 27.10 -19.49
N HIS A 148 0.99 26.23 -19.29
CA HIS A 148 -0.40 26.55 -18.94
C HIS A 148 -0.55 27.42 -17.66
N ASP A 149 0.47 27.42 -16.78
CA ASP A 149 0.54 28.26 -15.58
C ASP A 149 1.23 29.61 -15.79
N GLY A 150 1.57 29.98 -17.05
CA GLY A 150 2.21 31.22 -17.43
C GLY A 150 3.71 31.28 -17.14
N ILE A 151 4.35 30.17 -16.74
CA ILE A 151 5.78 30.10 -16.45
C ILE A 151 6.54 29.59 -17.68
N LEU A 152 7.62 30.28 -18.06
CA LEU A 152 8.52 29.85 -19.12
C LEU A 152 9.55 28.86 -18.57
N ARG A 153 9.39 27.59 -18.90
CA ARG A 153 10.33 26.52 -18.52
C ARG A 153 11.11 25.96 -19.70
N ARG A 154 10.55 26.11 -20.89
CA ARG A 154 11.13 25.60 -22.14
C ARG A 154 11.18 26.70 -23.19
N LEU A 155 12.18 26.66 -24.03
CA LEU A 155 12.33 27.49 -25.21
C LEU A 155 12.26 26.59 -26.44
N SER A 156 11.44 26.93 -27.42
CA SER A 156 11.51 26.29 -28.74
C SER A 156 12.86 26.57 -29.34
N ALA A 157 13.69 25.59 -29.58
CA ALA A 157 15.03 25.77 -30.12
C ALA A 157 15.00 26.29 -31.54
N THR A 158 13.99 25.87 -32.30
CA THR A 158 13.69 26.36 -33.66
C THR A 158 12.19 26.56 -33.78
N LYS A 159 11.78 27.61 -34.49
CA LYS A 159 10.39 27.87 -34.81
C LYS A 159 10.21 27.96 -36.30
N GLN A 160 9.24 27.22 -36.84
CA GLN A 160 8.90 27.24 -38.26
C GLN A 160 7.61 28.03 -38.48
N SER A 161 7.60 28.84 -39.50
CA SER A 161 6.40 29.50 -39.99
C SER A 161 6.49 29.67 -41.52
N GLY A 162 5.58 29.05 -42.26
CA GLY A 162 5.71 28.82 -43.69
C GLY A 162 6.95 27.98 -44.00
N ASP A 163 7.70 28.37 -45.03
CA ASP A 163 8.93 27.67 -45.46
C ASP A 163 10.18 28.09 -44.67
N LEU A 164 10.06 29.08 -43.79
CA LEU A 164 11.19 29.60 -43.03
C LEU A 164 11.23 29.06 -41.61
N SER A 165 12.36 28.47 -41.22
CA SER A 165 12.66 28.07 -39.85
C SER A 165 13.77 28.93 -39.27
N LEU A 166 13.53 29.52 -38.09
CA LEU A 166 14.51 30.31 -37.37
C LEU A 166 14.90 29.66 -36.06
N THR A 167 16.18 29.79 -35.70
CA THR A 167 16.72 29.40 -34.42
C THR A 167 16.33 30.41 -33.34
N ALA A 168 16.17 29.93 -32.08
CA ALA A 168 15.88 30.81 -30.94
C ALA A 168 17.02 31.82 -30.70
N LEU A 169 16.66 33.03 -30.33
CA LEU A 169 17.59 34.14 -30.07
C LEU A 169 18.67 33.73 -29.05
N SER A 170 18.27 33.02 -27.98
CA SER A 170 19.19 32.54 -26.93
C SER A 170 20.15 31.46 -27.43
N VAL A 171 19.74 30.61 -28.36
CA VAL A 171 20.57 29.55 -28.95
C VAL A 171 21.57 30.14 -29.93
N GLU A 172 21.10 31.00 -30.81
CA GLU A 172 21.94 31.69 -31.80
C GLU A 172 22.99 32.56 -31.10
N ALA A 173 22.59 33.29 -30.04
CA ALA A 173 23.51 34.06 -29.21
C ALA A 173 24.59 33.19 -28.57
N ALA A 174 24.21 32.02 -28.06
CA ALA A 174 25.17 31.09 -27.44
C ALA A 174 26.18 30.56 -28.45
N SER A 175 25.79 30.31 -29.71
CA SER A 175 26.69 29.88 -30.78
C SER A 175 27.80 30.89 -31.09
N LEU A 176 27.57 32.21 -30.89
CA LEU A 176 28.61 33.23 -31.03
C LEU A 176 29.76 33.08 -30.01
N ILE A 177 29.49 32.52 -28.85
CA ILE A 177 30.51 32.22 -27.80
C ILE A 177 31.21 30.88 -28.08
N THR A 178 30.43 29.85 -28.37
CA THR A 178 30.96 28.48 -28.56
C THR A 178 31.72 28.35 -29.91
N GLY A 179 31.47 29.22 -30.86
CA GLY A 179 32.10 29.20 -32.20
C GLY A 179 31.56 28.09 -33.12
N ALA A 180 30.51 27.38 -32.71
CA ALA A 180 29.86 26.32 -33.49
C ALA A 180 28.36 26.30 -33.21
N PRO A 181 27.55 25.85 -34.18
CA PRO A 181 26.12 25.65 -33.96
C PRO A 181 25.90 24.67 -32.78
N ILE A 182 25.00 25.06 -31.87
CA ILE A 182 24.68 24.20 -30.72
C ILE A 182 23.68 23.14 -31.16
N PRO A 183 24.00 21.85 -31.01
CA PRO A 183 23.06 20.77 -31.32
C PRO A 183 21.93 20.81 -30.31
N VAL A 184 20.76 21.21 -30.77
CA VAL A 184 19.58 21.32 -29.91
C VAL A 184 18.45 20.44 -30.44
N GLY A 185 17.67 19.85 -29.53
CA GLY A 185 16.41 19.19 -29.86
C GLY A 185 15.34 20.23 -30.26
N ARG A 186 14.09 19.80 -30.27
CA ARG A 186 12.97 20.72 -30.59
C ARG A 186 12.79 21.82 -29.53
N SER A 187 13.12 21.53 -28.27
CA SER A 187 13.03 22.49 -27.18
C SER A 187 14.21 22.33 -26.22
N ILE A 188 14.53 23.43 -25.52
CA ILE A 188 15.55 23.51 -24.49
C ILE A 188 14.88 23.98 -23.20
N ALA A 189 15.19 23.33 -22.06
CA ALA A 189 14.75 23.77 -20.75
C ALA A 189 15.95 24.34 -19.96
N PRO A 190 16.15 25.68 -19.94
CA PRO A 190 17.24 26.28 -19.19
C PRO A 190 17.04 26.08 -17.67
N ALA A 191 18.10 25.75 -16.94
CA ALA A 191 18.04 25.62 -15.50
C ALA A 191 18.02 26.98 -14.75
N PHE A 192 18.25 28.08 -15.44
CA PHE A 192 18.29 29.46 -14.91
C PHE A 192 19.12 29.57 -13.61
N ARG A 193 20.29 28.89 -13.56
CA ARG A 193 21.23 29.05 -12.42
C ARG A 193 21.73 30.50 -12.34
N THR A 194 21.87 31.19 -13.46
CA THR A 194 21.94 32.64 -13.49
C THR A 194 20.52 33.18 -13.65
N ARG A 195 20.00 33.82 -12.61
CA ARG A 195 18.64 34.38 -12.63
C ARG A 195 18.57 35.54 -13.62
N PRO A 196 17.44 35.76 -14.34
CA PRO A 196 17.26 36.93 -15.18
C PRO A 196 17.54 38.24 -14.43
N SER A 197 17.08 38.36 -13.18
CA SER A 197 17.32 39.54 -12.34
C SER A 197 18.77 39.72 -11.87
N ALA A 198 19.65 38.71 -12.06
CA ALA A 198 21.06 38.74 -11.70
C ALA A 198 21.99 39.01 -12.88
N ILE A 199 21.44 39.17 -14.10
CA ILE A 199 22.22 39.55 -15.27
C ILE A 199 22.72 40.98 -15.09
N PRO A 200 24.03 41.23 -15.25
CA PRO A 200 24.59 42.60 -15.21
C PRO A 200 23.88 43.50 -16.21
N THR A 201 23.38 44.63 -15.73
CA THR A 201 22.60 45.55 -16.55
C THR A 201 23.22 46.94 -16.52
N ILE A 202 23.30 47.57 -17.68
CA ILE A 202 23.81 48.92 -17.88
C ILE A 202 22.68 49.72 -18.53
N SER A 203 22.37 50.92 -18.03
CA SER A 203 21.41 51.82 -18.72
C SER A 203 21.91 52.20 -20.11
N ALA A 204 21.04 52.12 -21.10
CA ALA A 204 21.40 52.57 -22.44
C ALA A 204 21.83 54.07 -22.47
N ALA A 205 21.22 54.91 -21.62
CA ALA A 205 21.64 56.31 -21.46
C ALA A 205 23.09 56.41 -20.98
N ASP A 206 23.51 55.57 -20.04
CA ASP A 206 24.88 55.59 -19.53
C ASP A 206 25.89 55.11 -20.58
N LEU A 207 25.54 54.06 -21.34
CA LEU A 207 26.37 53.60 -22.46
C LEU A 207 26.51 54.65 -23.56
N LEU A 208 25.46 55.42 -23.86
CA LEU A 208 25.48 56.48 -24.85
C LEU A 208 26.31 57.69 -24.38
N ARG A 209 26.40 57.98 -23.08
CA ARG A 209 27.19 59.06 -22.53
C ARG A 209 28.66 58.73 -22.40
N ASN A 210 28.95 57.50 -21.87
CA ASN A 210 30.29 57.10 -21.54
C ASN A 210 30.66 55.77 -22.20
N PRO A 211 31.92 55.55 -22.61
CA PRO A 211 32.37 54.29 -23.12
C PRO A 211 32.27 53.24 -22.01
N ALA A 212 31.61 52.10 -22.29
CA ALA A 212 31.45 51.03 -21.33
C ALA A 212 32.79 50.39 -21.00
N LYS A 213 33.07 50.24 -19.72
CA LYS A 213 34.17 49.40 -19.20
C LYS A 213 33.58 48.00 -18.98
N ASN A 214 34.27 46.97 -19.47
CA ASN A 214 33.94 45.54 -19.23
C ASN A 214 32.92 44.86 -20.17
N LEU A 215 32.82 45.22 -21.43
CA LEU A 215 32.06 44.48 -22.44
C LEU A 215 32.93 43.48 -23.23
N ARG A 216 34.23 43.49 -22.99
CA ARG A 216 35.20 42.65 -23.73
C ARG A 216 34.85 41.16 -23.68
N GLY A 217 34.64 40.59 -24.86
CA GLY A 217 34.31 39.18 -25.02
C GLY A 217 32.88 38.79 -24.59
N LYS A 218 32.04 39.76 -24.20
CA LYS A 218 30.65 39.51 -23.78
C LYS A 218 29.66 39.67 -24.90
N LEU A 219 28.50 39.03 -24.75
CA LEU A 219 27.30 39.23 -25.55
C LEU A 219 26.49 40.38 -24.94
N VAL A 220 26.16 41.36 -25.70
CA VAL A 220 25.42 42.55 -25.27
C VAL A 220 23.99 42.43 -25.75
N PHE A 221 23.08 42.16 -24.86
CA PHE A 221 21.64 42.13 -25.12
C PHE A 221 21.07 43.54 -24.98
N VAL A 222 20.44 44.05 -26.01
CA VAL A 222 19.83 45.40 -26.03
C VAL A 222 18.32 45.23 -26.12
N GLY A 223 17.59 45.72 -25.14
CA GLY A 223 16.13 45.57 -25.13
C GLY A 223 15.46 46.36 -24.01
N PRO A 224 14.12 46.46 -24.06
CA PRO A 224 13.33 47.19 -23.07
C PRO A 224 13.31 46.50 -21.72
N THR A 225 13.54 47.29 -20.66
CA THR A 225 13.39 46.87 -19.27
C THR A 225 12.42 47.74 -18.49
N ALA A 226 12.06 48.93 -19.04
CA ALA A 226 11.06 49.81 -18.46
C ALA A 226 9.70 49.11 -18.33
N LEU A 227 8.96 49.43 -17.25
CA LEU A 227 7.70 48.74 -16.91
C LEU A 227 6.62 48.83 -18.02
N ALA A 228 6.61 49.93 -18.75
CA ALA A 228 5.62 50.14 -19.81
C ALA A 228 6.07 49.58 -21.18
N LEU A 229 7.25 48.98 -21.26
CA LEU A 229 7.83 48.52 -22.52
C LEU A 229 8.21 47.05 -22.45
N GLY A 230 8.05 46.35 -23.59
CA GLY A 230 8.51 45.00 -23.79
C GLY A 230 7.71 43.93 -23.03
N ASP A 231 8.10 42.68 -23.27
CA ASP A 231 7.47 41.50 -22.68
C ASP A 231 7.94 41.27 -21.26
N ARG A 232 7.03 40.80 -20.42
CA ARG A 232 7.32 40.40 -19.05
C ARG A 232 7.05 38.90 -18.88
N VAL A 233 8.05 38.18 -18.43
CA VAL A 233 8.03 36.72 -18.42
C VAL A 233 8.32 36.18 -17.03
N LEU A 234 7.53 35.20 -16.60
CA LEU A 234 7.78 34.42 -15.38
C LEU A 234 8.67 33.23 -15.72
N THR A 235 9.73 33.04 -14.96
CA THR A 235 10.59 31.85 -15.04
C THR A 235 10.52 31.04 -13.74
N PRO A 236 10.98 29.79 -13.67
CA PRO A 236 11.07 29.04 -12.42
C PRO A 236 11.76 29.77 -11.27
N THR A 237 12.67 30.69 -11.59
CA THR A 237 13.50 31.43 -10.61
C THR A 237 13.02 32.86 -10.33
N THR A 238 11.99 33.32 -11.03
CA THR A 238 11.40 34.64 -10.81
C THR A 238 10.83 34.78 -9.41
N ARG A 239 11.06 35.94 -8.77
CA ARG A 239 10.43 36.24 -7.47
C ARG A 239 8.92 36.46 -7.67
N ARG A 240 8.10 36.01 -6.73
CA ARG A 240 6.65 36.17 -6.79
C ARG A 240 6.27 37.63 -7.07
N HIS A 241 5.40 37.84 -8.05
CA HIS A 241 4.82 39.12 -8.47
C HIS A 241 5.74 40.14 -9.20
N GLN A 242 6.94 39.77 -9.61
CA GLN A 242 7.81 40.64 -10.40
C GLN A 242 8.36 39.89 -11.62
N PRO A 243 7.56 39.74 -12.69
CA PRO A 243 8.03 39.09 -13.91
C PRO A 243 9.24 39.81 -14.48
N ASP A 244 10.21 39.04 -14.97
CA ASP A 244 11.47 39.55 -15.51
C ASP A 244 11.26 40.13 -16.93
N PRO A 245 12.03 41.17 -17.34
CA PRO A 245 12.03 41.64 -18.73
C PRO A 245 12.48 40.55 -19.71
N GLY A 246 11.83 40.39 -20.85
CA GLY A 246 12.15 39.38 -21.85
C GLY A 246 13.63 39.36 -22.25
N VAL A 247 14.24 40.55 -22.45
CA VAL A 247 15.68 40.67 -22.76
C VAL A 247 16.58 40.03 -21.69
N THR A 248 16.24 40.16 -20.39
CA THR A 248 17.02 39.54 -19.31
C THR A 248 16.80 38.03 -19.26
N VAL A 249 15.60 37.55 -19.65
CA VAL A 249 15.29 36.13 -19.75
C VAL A 249 16.07 35.50 -20.91
N HIS A 250 16.12 36.14 -22.07
CA HIS A 250 16.96 35.69 -23.19
C HIS A 250 18.45 35.61 -22.79
N ALA A 251 18.97 36.62 -22.10
CA ALA A 251 20.36 36.65 -21.65
C ALA A 251 20.64 35.50 -20.63
N ALA A 252 19.74 35.27 -19.67
CA ALA A 252 19.88 34.20 -18.68
C ALA A 252 19.76 32.79 -19.32
N ALA A 253 18.86 32.62 -20.28
CA ALA A 253 18.76 31.40 -21.05
C ALA A 253 20.03 31.12 -21.86
N THR A 254 20.63 32.17 -22.47
CA THR A 254 21.91 32.07 -23.18
C THR A 254 23.04 31.60 -22.23
N GLU A 255 23.15 32.17 -21.03
CA GLU A 255 24.12 31.70 -20.02
C GLU A 255 23.92 30.22 -19.69
N SER A 256 22.67 29.80 -19.48
CA SER A 256 22.35 28.38 -19.20
C SER A 256 22.78 27.47 -20.35
N ILE A 257 22.55 27.87 -21.59
CA ILE A 257 22.93 27.13 -22.81
C ILE A 257 24.45 27.02 -22.94
N ILE A 258 25.18 28.15 -22.79
CA ILE A 258 26.65 28.18 -22.90
C ILE A 258 27.30 27.24 -21.88
N ARG A 259 26.75 27.15 -20.67
CA ARG A 259 27.27 26.30 -19.59
C ARG A 259 26.84 24.85 -19.68
N GLY A 260 25.89 24.52 -20.55
CA GLY A 260 25.26 23.22 -20.59
C GLY A 260 24.30 22.98 -19.39
N ASP A 261 23.90 24.06 -18.68
CA ASP A 261 22.94 24.02 -17.58
C ASP A 261 21.50 23.91 -18.12
N VAL A 262 21.22 22.82 -18.80
CA VAL A 262 19.91 22.50 -19.37
C VAL A 262 19.29 21.31 -18.64
N ILE A 263 17.97 21.32 -18.48
CA ILE A 263 17.22 20.25 -17.86
C ILE A 263 16.73 19.33 -18.97
N THR A 264 17.16 18.07 -18.90
CA THR A 264 16.69 17.00 -19.79
C THR A 264 15.62 16.19 -19.06
N GLU A 265 14.46 16.04 -19.64
CA GLU A 265 13.38 15.24 -19.07
C GLU A 265 13.57 13.77 -19.39
N LEU A 266 13.29 12.93 -18.41
CA LEU A 266 13.31 11.49 -18.60
C LEU A 266 12.18 11.08 -19.55
N PRO A 267 12.44 10.31 -20.61
CA PRO A 267 11.39 9.85 -21.51
C PRO A 267 10.27 9.11 -20.77
N PRO A 268 8.99 9.28 -21.14
CA PRO A 268 7.85 8.64 -20.46
C PRO A 268 8.01 7.11 -20.30
N ILE A 269 8.56 6.43 -21.30
CA ILE A 269 8.83 4.99 -21.25
C ILE A 269 9.82 4.64 -20.13
N ALA A 270 10.88 5.42 -19.98
CA ALA A 270 11.88 5.18 -18.93
C ALA A 270 11.30 5.45 -17.54
N ALA A 271 10.47 6.49 -17.41
CA ALA A 271 9.75 6.76 -16.16
C ALA A 271 8.76 5.64 -15.81
N GLY A 272 8.01 5.12 -16.79
CA GLY A 272 7.13 3.97 -16.62
C GLY A 272 7.89 2.69 -16.22
N ALA A 273 9.07 2.46 -16.78
CA ALA A 273 9.93 1.34 -16.36
C ALA A 273 10.41 1.48 -14.91
N LEU A 274 10.80 2.68 -14.49
CA LEU A 274 11.16 2.95 -13.09
C LEU A 274 9.99 2.72 -12.14
N ALA A 275 8.78 3.16 -12.52
CA ALA A 275 7.55 2.90 -11.76
C ALA A 275 7.32 1.40 -11.62
N ALA A 276 7.41 0.64 -12.72
CA ALA A 276 7.22 -0.81 -12.71
C ALA A 276 8.23 -1.50 -11.78
N ILE A 277 9.51 -1.13 -11.85
CA ILE A 277 10.56 -1.70 -10.99
C ILE A 277 10.28 -1.38 -9.50
N GLY A 278 9.95 -0.13 -9.17
CA GLY A 278 9.65 0.28 -7.81
C GLY A 278 8.43 -0.45 -7.23
N ILE A 279 7.35 -0.55 -8.01
CA ILE A 279 6.12 -1.26 -7.61
C ILE A 279 6.39 -2.76 -7.47
N ALA A 280 7.14 -3.38 -8.38
CA ALA A 280 7.52 -4.79 -8.28
C ALA A 280 8.32 -5.06 -6.99
N ALA A 281 9.30 -4.20 -6.68
CA ALA A 281 10.09 -4.30 -5.45
C ALA A 281 9.21 -4.25 -4.19
N ILE A 282 8.23 -3.34 -4.14
CA ILE A 282 7.27 -3.22 -3.04
C ILE A 282 6.40 -4.48 -2.93
N LEU A 283 5.86 -4.97 -4.06
CA LEU A 283 4.92 -6.09 -4.07
C LEU A 283 5.58 -7.43 -3.71
N ILE A 284 6.86 -7.61 -4.05
CA ILE A 284 7.63 -8.83 -3.78
C ILE A 284 8.19 -8.82 -2.36
N ALA A 285 8.46 -7.67 -1.77
CA ALA A 285 9.06 -7.54 -0.45
C ALA A 285 8.21 -8.19 0.65
N ARG A 286 8.87 -8.88 1.59
CA ARG A 286 8.21 -9.49 2.76
C ARG A 286 7.61 -8.43 3.71
N ARG A 287 8.32 -7.29 3.88
CA ARG A 287 7.89 -6.14 4.70
C ARG A 287 7.51 -4.96 3.79
N ARG A 288 6.37 -5.06 3.15
CA ARG A 288 5.93 -4.15 2.07
C ARG A 288 5.87 -2.67 2.47
N ARG A 289 5.41 -2.35 3.67
CA ARG A 289 5.36 -0.95 4.16
C ARG A 289 6.75 -0.34 4.27
N ILE A 290 7.72 -1.10 4.77
CA ILE A 290 9.12 -0.64 4.84
C ILE A 290 9.69 -0.48 3.43
N ALA A 291 9.45 -1.45 2.54
CA ALA A 291 9.90 -1.37 1.15
C ALA A 291 9.29 -0.16 0.43
N ALA A 292 7.99 0.13 0.63
CA ALA A 292 7.33 1.30 0.08
C ALA A 292 7.97 2.60 0.57
N SER A 293 8.24 2.73 1.86
CA SER A 293 8.91 3.90 2.42
C SER A 293 10.32 4.09 1.83
N ILE A 294 11.08 3.01 1.69
CA ILE A 294 12.43 3.06 1.07
C ILE A 294 12.34 3.50 -0.40
N VAL A 295 11.40 2.94 -1.16
CA VAL A 295 11.21 3.28 -2.57
C VAL A 295 10.80 4.75 -2.73
N VAL A 296 9.87 5.25 -1.91
CA VAL A 296 9.47 6.66 -1.93
C VAL A 296 10.64 7.59 -1.61
N VAL A 297 11.38 7.30 -0.55
CA VAL A 297 12.57 8.08 -0.17
C VAL A 297 13.61 8.06 -1.29
N ALA A 298 13.85 6.90 -1.92
CA ALA A 298 14.80 6.78 -3.02
C ALA A 298 14.36 7.56 -4.27
N ILE A 299 13.06 7.56 -4.60
CA ILE A 299 12.51 8.34 -5.71
C ILE A 299 12.70 9.84 -5.45
N VAL A 300 12.33 10.32 -4.27
CA VAL A 300 12.43 11.75 -3.93
C VAL A 300 13.89 12.19 -3.86
N ALA A 301 14.73 11.50 -3.10
CA ALA A 301 16.15 11.84 -2.96
C ALA A 301 16.90 11.71 -4.29
N GLY A 302 16.65 10.62 -5.03
CA GLY A 302 17.22 10.40 -6.36
C GLY A 302 16.74 11.44 -7.36
N GLY A 303 15.46 11.81 -7.32
CA GLY A 303 14.88 12.87 -8.16
C GLY A 303 15.55 14.23 -7.93
N ILE A 304 15.74 14.63 -6.68
CA ILE A 304 16.46 15.86 -6.32
C ILE A 304 17.92 15.81 -6.82
N ALA A 305 18.62 14.69 -6.59
CA ALA A 305 20.01 14.53 -6.99
C ALA A 305 20.17 14.54 -8.54
N LEU A 306 19.26 13.89 -9.26
CA LEU A 306 19.26 13.88 -10.71
C LEU A 306 18.92 15.27 -11.29
N LEU A 307 17.95 15.96 -10.71
CA LEU A 307 17.57 17.32 -11.13
C LEU A 307 18.74 18.30 -10.90
N ALA A 308 19.51 18.15 -9.84
CA ALA A 308 20.74 18.91 -9.61
C ALA A 308 21.79 18.69 -10.70
N LYS A 309 21.75 17.55 -11.38
CA LYS A 309 22.60 17.20 -12.54
C LYS A 309 21.93 17.52 -13.90
N GLY A 310 20.81 18.23 -13.89
CA GLY A 310 20.08 18.58 -15.10
C GLY A 310 19.17 17.47 -15.65
N ILE A 311 18.85 16.43 -14.88
CA ILE A 311 17.93 15.35 -15.30
C ILE A 311 16.66 15.43 -14.47
N ALA A 312 15.54 15.77 -15.09
CA ALA A 312 14.22 15.77 -14.43
C ALA A 312 13.56 14.41 -14.56
N ILE A 313 13.18 13.83 -13.41
CA ILE A 313 12.30 12.68 -13.36
C ILE A 313 10.93 13.10 -12.80
N PRO A 314 9.84 12.49 -13.22
CA PRO A 314 8.50 12.79 -12.71
C PRO A 314 8.27 12.15 -11.32
N PHE A 315 8.93 12.68 -10.30
CA PHE A 315 8.98 12.06 -8.98
C PHE A 315 7.64 12.05 -8.24
N ILE A 316 6.78 13.07 -8.44
CA ILE A 316 5.43 13.07 -7.83
C ILE A 316 4.58 11.97 -8.46
N THR A 317 4.59 11.86 -9.78
CA THR A 317 3.86 10.82 -10.51
C THR A 317 4.34 9.41 -10.11
N LEU A 318 5.65 9.23 -9.94
CA LEU A 318 6.24 7.96 -9.47
C LEU A 318 5.84 7.64 -8.03
N VAL A 319 5.86 8.61 -7.12
CA VAL A 319 5.42 8.44 -5.72
C VAL A 319 3.93 8.13 -5.64
N ALA A 320 3.11 8.87 -6.39
CA ALA A 320 1.66 8.65 -6.43
C ALA A 320 1.32 7.24 -6.94
N SER A 321 1.98 6.78 -8.01
CA SER A 321 1.77 5.42 -8.53
C SER A 321 2.15 4.34 -7.53
N ALA A 322 3.24 4.51 -6.79
CA ALA A 322 3.64 3.60 -5.71
C ALA A 322 2.62 3.58 -4.57
N ALA A 323 2.12 4.75 -4.16
CA ALA A 323 1.10 4.86 -3.10
C ALA A 323 -0.23 4.20 -3.51
N ILE A 324 -0.68 4.40 -4.74
CA ILE A 324 -1.89 3.76 -5.28
C ILE A 324 -1.73 2.23 -5.31
N ALA A 325 -0.58 1.72 -5.76
CA ALA A 325 -0.32 0.29 -5.80
C ALA A 325 -0.34 -0.35 -4.40
N VAL A 326 0.24 0.30 -3.40
CA VAL A 326 0.20 -0.14 -1.99
C VAL A 326 -1.23 -0.11 -1.46
N GLY A 327 -1.96 0.99 -1.68
CA GLY A 327 -3.35 1.13 -1.23
C GLY A 327 -4.28 0.06 -1.83
N ALA A 328 -4.18 -0.20 -3.12
CA ALA A 328 -4.95 -1.24 -3.79
C ALA A 328 -4.65 -2.65 -3.22
N LEU A 329 -3.38 -2.91 -2.89
CA LEU A 329 -2.99 -4.19 -2.29
C LEU A 329 -3.52 -4.35 -0.87
N GLU A 330 -3.40 -3.34 -0.02
CA GLU A 330 -3.93 -3.35 1.36
C GLU A 330 -5.45 -3.56 1.34
N THR A 331 -6.16 -2.87 0.44
CA THR A 331 -7.61 -3.05 0.27
C THR A 331 -7.96 -4.49 -0.09
N ARG A 332 -7.23 -5.13 -1.01
CA ARG A 332 -7.45 -6.55 -1.36
C ARG A 332 -7.20 -7.49 -0.18
N ILE A 333 -6.19 -7.23 0.65
CA ILE A 333 -5.89 -8.03 1.85
C ILE A 333 -7.03 -7.90 2.85
N ILE A 334 -7.55 -6.70 3.08
CA ILE A 334 -8.68 -6.44 3.98
C ILE A 334 -9.94 -7.16 3.48
N ILE A 335 -10.27 -7.04 2.19
CA ILE A 335 -11.43 -7.72 1.60
C ILE A 335 -11.30 -9.24 1.72
N ALA A 336 -10.11 -9.81 1.48
CA ALA A 336 -9.89 -11.24 1.63
C ALA A 336 -10.04 -11.71 3.09
N ALA A 337 -9.55 -10.92 4.05
CA ALA A 337 -9.71 -11.20 5.48
C ALA A 337 -11.18 -11.13 5.92
N LEU A 338 -11.94 -10.15 5.43
CA LEU A 338 -13.38 -10.02 5.72
C LEU A 338 -14.16 -11.22 5.16
N ARG A 339 -13.92 -11.62 3.92
CA ARG A 339 -14.56 -12.80 3.31
C ARG A 339 -14.28 -14.09 4.10
N SER A 340 -13.02 -14.30 4.49
CA SER A 340 -12.64 -15.48 5.28
C SER A 340 -13.24 -15.48 6.69
N SER A 341 -13.54 -14.32 7.27
CA SER A 341 -14.23 -14.20 8.55
C SER A 341 -15.73 -14.47 8.40
N GLU A 342 -16.33 -14.02 7.31
CA GLU A 342 -17.74 -14.25 6.98
C GLU A 342 -18.03 -15.73 6.70
N GLU A 343 -17.18 -16.39 5.91
CA GLU A 343 -17.26 -17.83 5.67
C GLU A 343 -17.19 -18.63 6.99
N ARG A 344 -16.27 -18.29 7.89
CA ARG A 344 -16.16 -18.92 9.21
C ARG A 344 -17.40 -18.68 10.07
N TYR A 345 -17.97 -17.46 10.01
CA TYR A 345 -19.18 -17.14 10.77
C TYR A 345 -20.40 -17.92 10.26
N ILE A 346 -20.55 -18.08 8.94
CA ILE A 346 -21.62 -18.87 8.33
C ILE A 346 -21.46 -20.34 8.73
N ASP A 347 -20.25 -20.91 8.64
CA ASP A 347 -19.95 -22.30 9.01
C ASP A 347 -20.29 -22.59 10.49
N HIS A 348 -19.95 -21.63 11.38
CA HIS A 348 -20.34 -21.74 12.79
C HIS A 348 -21.86 -21.71 12.99
N ARG A 349 -22.56 -20.82 12.29
CA ARG A 349 -24.03 -20.74 12.40
C ARG A 349 -24.74 -21.97 11.87
N GLU A 350 -24.25 -22.55 10.80
CA GLU A 350 -24.84 -23.78 10.23
C GLU A 350 -24.64 -24.96 11.19
N ARG A 351 -23.46 -25.15 11.77
CA ARG A 351 -23.20 -26.19 12.78
C ARG A 351 -24.05 -26.01 14.02
N ASP A 352 -24.21 -24.79 14.52
CA ASP A 352 -25.07 -24.47 15.66
C ASP A 352 -26.55 -24.76 15.34
N ALA A 353 -27.00 -24.41 14.13
CA ALA A 353 -28.37 -24.67 13.71
C ALA A 353 -28.65 -26.18 13.58
N GLU A 354 -27.71 -26.94 13.05
CA GLU A 354 -27.80 -28.39 12.93
C GLU A 354 -27.85 -29.06 14.32
N SER A 355 -26.97 -28.65 15.23
CA SER A 355 -26.96 -29.10 16.61
C SER A 355 -28.31 -28.85 17.32
N LYS A 356 -28.90 -27.67 17.13
CA LYS A 356 -30.22 -27.30 17.67
C LYS A 356 -31.36 -28.13 17.08
N ARG A 357 -31.30 -28.47 15.76
CA ARG A 357 -32.30 -29.32 15.11
C ARG A 357 -32.26 -30.75 15.67
N VAL A 358 -31.08 -31.35 15.81
CA VAL A 358 -30.91 -32.69 16.37
C VAL A 358 -31.40 -32.70 17.80
N LEU A 359 -31.04 -31.72 18.62
CA LEU A 359 -31.51 -31.57 19.99
C LEU A 359 -33.05 -31.54 20.08
N ALA A 360 -33.69 -30.68 19.24
CA ALA A 360 -35.13 -30.57 19.25
C ALA A 360 -35.82 -31.91 18.87
N HIS A 361 -35.24 -32.65 17.94
CA HIS A 361 -35.75 -33.95 17.51
C HIS A 361 -35.62 -34.98 18.65
N GLU A 362 -34.46 -35.04 19.31
CA GLU A 362 -34.18 -35.99 20.39
C GLU A 362 -34.99 -35.70 21.68
N LEU A 363 -35.30 -34.41 21.97
CA LEU A 363 -36.21 -34.04 23.06
C LEU A 363 -37.67 -34.39 22.75
N LYS A 364 -38.09 -34.28 21.49
CA LYS A 364 -39.48 -34.54 21.07
C LYS A 364 -39.84 -36.03 21.23
N THR A 365 -38.90 -36.94 21.03
CA THR A 365 -39.14 -38.38 21.07
C THR A 365 -39.57 -38.86 22.45
N PRO A 366 -38.82 -38.64 23.56
CA PRO A 366 -39.25 -39.07 24.91
C PRO A 366 -40.51 -38.34 25.38
N LEU A 367 -40.68 -37.06 25.00
CA LEU A 367 -41.90 -36.30 25.30
C LEU A 367 -43.14 -36.93 24.64
N ALA A 368 -43.02 -37.33 23.35
CA ALA A 368 -44.11 -38.01 22.66
C ALA A 368 -44.43 -39.37 23.28
N SER A 369 -43.38 -40.15 23.66
CA SER A 369 -43.52 -41.41 24.37
C SER A 369 -44.24 -41.23 25.71
N MET A 370 -43.80 -40.27 26.54
CA MET A 370 -44.46 -39.97 27.81
C MET A 370 -45.92 -39.54 27.63
N ARG A 371 -46.21 -38.71 26.61
CA ARG A 371 -47.59 -38.31 26.30
C ARG A 371 -48.46 -39.52 25.92
N SER A 372 -47.97 -40.44 25.09
CA SER A 372 -48.68 -41.63 24.69
C SER A 372 -48.91 -42.60 25.89
N LEU A 373 -47.91 -42.77 26.74
CA LEU A 373 -48.01 -43.58 27.98
C LEU A 373 -49.04 -42.98 28.95
N THR A 374 -49.06 -41.63 29.09
CA THR A 374 -50.06 -40.93 29.93
C THR A 374 -51.47 -41.08 29.35
N GLN A 375 -51.63 -41.03 28.01
CA GLN A 375 -52.92 -41.28 27.38
C GLN A 375 -53.40 -42.71 27.59
N LEU A 376 -52.50 -43.72 27.56
CA LEU A 376 -52.80 -45.10 27.89
C LEU A 376 -53.32 -45.25 29.33
N MET A 377 -52.64 -44.57 30.30
CA MET A 377 -53.05 -44.60 31.71
C MET A 377 -54.45 -44.02 31.95
N ASN A 378 -54.83 -42.98 31.18
CA ASN A 378 -56.07 -42.24 31.39
C ASN A 378 -57.23 -42.72 30.52
N GLY A 379 -56.96 -43.42 29.41
CA GLY A 379 -57.98 -43.76 28.38
C GLY A 379 -58.41 -45.24 28.37
N PHE A 380 -57.73 -46.09 29.15
CA PHE A 380 -57.99 -47.54 29.18
C PHE A 380 -58.12 -48.07 30.58
N ASP A 381 -58.97 -49.05 30.77
CA ASP A 381 -59.08 -49.80 32.10
C ASP A 381 -57.97 -50.81 32.17
N LEU A 382 -56.83 -50.39 32.73
CA LEU A 382 -55.60 -51.21 32.89
C LEU A 382 -55.62 -52.01 34.16
N SER A 383 -55.21 -53.29 34.11
CA SER A 383 -54.93 -54.11 35.31
C SER A 383 -53.81 -53.50 36.15
N ASP A 384 -53.73 -53.84 37.44
CA ASP A 384 -52.68 -53.31 38.35
C ASP A 384 -51.26 -53.61 37.85
N ALA A 385 -51.06 -54.74 37.19
CA ALA A 385 -49.78 -55.12 36.59
C ALA A 385 -49.42 -54.24 35.41
N GLU A 386 -50.38 -53.92 34.50
CA GLU A 386 -50.18 -53.08 33.35
C GLU A 386 -49.98 -51.64 33.79
N ARG A 387 -50.70 -51.11 34.77
CA ARG A 387 -50.54 -49.79 35.34
C ARG A 387 -49.14 -49.57 35.92
N LYS A 388 -48.63 -50.58 36.70
CA LYS A 388 -47.24 -50.57 37.20
C LYS A 388 -46.23 -50.55 36.09
N ARG A 389 -46.46 -51.29 34.99
CA ARG A 389 -45.57 -51.35 33.83
C ARG A 389 -45.53 -50.02 33.08
N VAL A 390 -46.67 -49.36 32.84
CA VAL A 390 -46.75 -48.06 32.20
C VAL A 390 -46.10 -47.00 33.09
N ALA A 391 -46.34 -47.02 34.41
CA ALA A 391 -45.68 -46.12 35.35
C ALA A 391 -44.13 -46.27 35.33
N SER A 392 -43.63 -47.48 35.29
CA SER A 392 -42.18 -47.77 35.16
C SER A 392 -41.62 -47.24 33.83
N LEU A 393 -42.34 -47.39 32.72
CA LEU A 393 -41.94 -46.83 31.44
C LEU A 393 -41.93 -45.28 31.44
N LEU A 394 -42.93 -44.66 32.08
CA LEU A 394 -42.96 -43.21 32.26
C LEU A 394 -41.76 -42.70 33.08
N GLN A 395 -41.46 -43.36 34.19
CA GLN A 395 -40.27 -43.04 35.00
C GLN A 395 -38.98 -43.19 34.20
N HIS A 396 -38.88 -44.23 33.37
CA HIS A 396 -37.74 -44.44 32.51
C HIS A 396 -37.56 -43.36 31.47
N GLU A 397 -38.63 -42.91 30.79
CA GLU A 397 -38.56 -41.83 29.81
C GLU A 397 -38.28 -40.48 30.47
N ALA A 398 -38.82 -40.20 31.65
CA ALA A 398 -38.52 -39.01 32.46
C ALA A 398 -37.03 -38.96 32.87
N GLY A 399 -36.48 -40.08 33.36
CA GLY A 399 -35.07 -40.18 33.74
C GLY A 399 -34.11 -39.98 32.54
N LYS A 400 -34.48 -40.46 31.34
CA LYS A 400 -33.74 -40.19 30.13
C LYS A 400 -33.68 -38.67 29.81
N LEU A 401 -34.83 -38.01 29.94
CA LEU A 401 -34.96 -36.59 29.66
C LEU A 401 -34.16 -35.74 30.68
N GLU A 402 -34.19 -36.11 31.95
CA GLU A 402 -33.41 -35.49 33.01
C GLU A 402 -31.91 -35.64 32.77
N THR A 403 -31.45 -36.83 32.38
CA THR A 403 -30.04 -37.08 32.02
C THR A 403 -29.61 -36.27 30.82
N MET A 404 -30.49 -36.14 29.80
CA MET A 404 -30.25 -35.34 28.59
C MET A 404 -30.07 -33.88 28.94
N VAL A 405 -31.02 -33.28 29.63
CA VAL A 405 -31.00 -31.87 30.02
C VAL A 405 -29.79 -31.60 30.94
N GLY A 406 -29.51 -32.49 31.89
CA GLY A 406 -28.35 -32.39 32.78
C GLY A 406 -27.03 -32.37 32.01
N THR A 407 -26.86 -33.29 31.05
CA THR A 407 -25.64 -33.35 30.20
C THR A 407 -25.48 -32.08 29.35
N LEU A 408 -26.58 -31.57 28.80
CA LEU A 408 -26.56 -30.32 27.99
C LEU A 408 -26.17 -29.12 28.85
N LEU A 409 -26.76 -28.97 30.04
CA LEU A 409 -26.44 -27.89 30.98
C LEU A 409 -24.96 -27.94 31.41
N ASP A 410 -24.41 -29.12 31.59
CA ASP A 410 -23.00 -29.24 31.90
C ASP A 410 -22.10 -28.81 30.75
N LEU A 411 -22.42 -29.23 29.52
CA LEU A 411 -21.67 -28.79 28.33
C LEU A 411 -21.71 -27.26 28.11
N GLU A 412 -22.84 -26.63 28.43
CA GLU A 412 -22.99 -25.17 28.31
C GLU A 412 -22.31 -24.40 29.47
N ARG A 413 -22.28 -24.98 30.66
CA ARG A 413 -21.69 -24.36 31.86
C ARG A 413 -20.19 -24.59 31.99
N LEU A 414 -19.64 -25.65 31.39
CA LEU A 414 -18.24 -26.02 31.52
C LEU A 414 -17.27 -24.90 31.13
N PRO A 415 -17.46 -24.16 29.99
CA PRO A 415 -16.57 -23.05 29.60
C PRO A 415 -16.65 -21.85 30.54
N LEU A 416 -17.72 -21.74 31.35
CA LEU A 416 -17.95 -20.61 32.26
C LEU A 416 -17.40 -20.87 33.67
N ARG A 417 -16.98 -22.10 33.96
CA ARG A 417 -16.42 -22.48 35.27
C ARG A 417 -14.97 -22.05 35.38
N ASP A 418 -14.62 -21.44 36.50
CA ASP A 418 -13.24 -21.15 36.83
C ASP A 418 -12.56 -22.42 37.36
N PHE A 419 -11.55 -22.90 36.63
CA PHE A 419 -10.80 -24.11 36.98
C PHE A 419 -10.13 -23.99 38.35
N ALA A 420 -9.55 -22.82 38.67
CA ALA A 420 -8.81 -22.63 39.91
C ALA A 420 -9.69 -22.76 41.17
N SER A 421 -10.93 -22.27 41.10
CA SER A 421 -11.87 -22.31 42.24
C SER A 421 -12.66 -23.61 42.34
N SER A 422 -12.82 -24.35 41.22
CA SER A 422 -13.62 -25.57 41.15
C SER A 422 -12.80 -26.86 41.30
N SER A 423 -11.47 -26.80 41.25
CA SER A 423 -10.59 -27.97 41.25
C SER A 423 -9.93 -28.23 42.60
N SER A 424 -9.81 -29.51 42.96
CA SER A 424 -9.09 -30.01 44.13
C SER A 424 -8.07 -31.10 43.73
N ILE A 425 -7.25 -31.55 44.68
CA ILE A 425 -6.38 -32.71 44.45
C ILE A 425 -7.22 -33.98 44.67
N VAL A 426 -7.32 -34.79 43.62
CA VAL A 426 -8.15 -36.00 43.58
C VAL A 426 -7.23 -37.21 43.32
N ASP A 427 -7.36 -38.27 44.14
CA ASP A 427 -6.80 -39.57 43.82
C ASP A 427 -7.68 -40.26 42.78
N LEU A 428 -7.17 -40.39 41.56
CA LEU A 428 -7.92 -40.93 40.43
C LEU A 428 -8.21 -42.43 40.60
N GLY A 429 -7.33 -43.15 41.29
CA GLY A 429 -7.53 -44.57 41.59
C GLY A 429 -8.64 -44.82 42.63
N GLU A 430 -8.67 -44.01 43.70
CA GLU A 430 -9.73 -44.05 44.72
C GLU A 430 -11.08 -43.64 44.11
N LEU A 431 -11.13 -42.58 43.31
CA LEU A 431 -12.34 -42.15 42.61
C LEU A 431 -12.88 -43.26 41.69
N ALA A 432 -12.04 -43.86 40.84
CA ALA A 432 -12.44 -44.93 39.95
C ALA A 432 -12.96 -46.16 40.71
N SER A 433 -12.30 -46.55 41.80
CA SER A 433 -12.70 -47.67 42.63
C SER A 433 -14.06 -47.43 43.30
N SER A 434 -14.25 -46.23 43.90
CA SER A 434 -15.52 -45.85 44.53
C SER A 434 -16.68 -45.85 43.52
N ARG A 435 -16.46 -45.37 42.29
CA ARG A 435 -17.52 -45.38 41.24
C ARG A 435 -17.86 -46.80 40.79
N ILE A 436 -16.85 -47.67 40.66
CA ILE A 436 -17.07 -49.08 40.32
C ILE A 436 -17.84 -49.79 41.41
N ASP A 437 -17.53 -49.61 42.70
CA ASP A 437 -18.24 -50.24 43.81
C ASP A 437 -19.70 -49.77 43.87
N PHE A 438 -19.97 -48.50 43.61
CA PHE A 438 -21.32 -47.97 43.45
C PHE A 438 -22.09 -48.65 42.30
N LEU A 439 -21.46 -48.81 41.15
CA LEU A 439 -22.10 -49.39 39.96
C LEU A 439 -22.26 -50.91 40.07
N ARG A 440 -21.40 -51.64 40.82
CA ARG A 440 -21.56 -53.09 41.13
C ARG A 440 -22.87 -53.39 41.79
N ALA A 441 -23.39 -52.52 42.64
CA ALA A 441 -24.68 -52.67 43.29
C ALA A 441 -25.89 -52.64 42.34
N SER A 442 -25.69 -52.09 41.12
CA SER A 442 -26.75 -51.89 40.13
C SER A 442 -26.65 -52.78 38.90
N THR A 443 -25.64 -53.66 38.81
CA THR A 443 -25.46 -54.59 37.68
C THR A 443 -24.93 -55.94 38.09
N ASP A 444 -25.39 -57.02 37.46
CA ASP A 444 -24.89 -58.39 37.62
C ASP A 444 -23.58 -58.65 36.86
N ARG A 445 -23.02 -57.58 36.22
CA ARG A 445 -21.83 -57.65 35.35
C ARG A 445 -20.54 -57.62 36.17
N THR A 446 -19.53 -58.31 35.68
CA THR A 446 -18.21 -58.29 36.29
C THR A 446 -17.46 -57.04 35.93
N LEU A 447 -17.18 -56.17 36.91
CA LEU A 447 -16.39 -54.99 36.80
C LEU A 447 -15.04 -55.15 37.48
N PHE A 448 -13.94 -54.97 36.73
CA PHE A 448 -12.58 -55.06 37.29
C PHE A 448 -12.02 -53.62 37.39
N VAL A 449 -11.28 -53.37 38.48
CA VAL A 449 -10.51 -52.14 38.66
C VAL A 449 -9.07 -52.49 38.99
N SER A 450 -8.14 -51.76 38.34
CA SER A 450 -6.71 -51.81 38.64
C SER A 450 -6.18 -50.37 38.63
N ALA A 451 -5.58 -49.97 39.72
CA ALA A 451 -5.05 -48.62 39.86
C ALA A 451 -3.63 -48.64 40.41
N ASP A 452 -2.74 -47.86 39.78
CA ASP A 452 -1.43 -47.55 40.35
C ASP A 452 -1.62 -46.70 41.61
N ARG A 453 -0.67 -46.78 42.54
CA ARG A 453 -0.68 -45.96 43.76
C ARG A 453 -0.30 -44.51 43.42
N ASP A 454 -0.85 -43.57 44.21
CA ASP A 454 -0.46 -42.17 44.21
C ASP A 454 -0.64 -41.49 42.83
N VAL A 455 -1.75 -41.74 42.13
CA VAL A 455 -2.11 -41.09 40.88
C VAL A 455 -3.02 -39.90 41.17
N PHE A 456 -2.41 -38.75 41.50
CA PHE A 456 -3.13 -37.55 41.87
C PHE A 456 -3.26 -36.60 40.66
N VAL A 457 -4.46 -36.05 40.47
CA VAL A 457 -4.78 -35.03 39.46
C VAL A 457 -5.41 -33.81 40.12
N ARG A 458 -5.24 -32.66 39.55
CA ARG A 458 -6.00 -31.48 39.97
C ARG A 458 -7.30 -31.42 39.16
N ALA A 459 -8.44 -31.60 39.80
CA ALA A 459 -9.69 -31.76 39.08
C ALA A 459 -10.94 -31.39 39.91
N ASP A 460 -12.04 -31.15 39.21
CA ASP A 460 -13.39 -31.14 39.79
C ASP A 460 -13.86 -32.59 39.92
N THR A 461 -13.99 -33.03 41.16
CA THR A 461 -14.35 -34.43 41.50
C THR A 461 -15.66 -34.84 40.85
N ALA A 462 -16.70 -34.00 40.88
CA ALA A 462 -18.01 -34.31 40.33
C ALA A 462 -17.96 -34.48 38.80
N LEU A 463 -17.15 -33.69 38.10
CA LEU A 463 -16.94 -33.83 36.66
C LEU A 463 -16.17 -35.09 36.30
N LEU A 464 -15.15 -35.49 37.09
CA LEU A 464 -14.44 -36.76 36.88
C LEU A 464 -15.31 -37.98 37.17
N GLU A 465 -16.15 -37.94 38.21
CA GLU A 465 -17.16 -38.97 38.44
C GLU A 465 -18.06 -39.17 37.22
N ARG A 466 -18.53 -38.09 36.60
CA ARG A 466 -19.30 -38.14 35.35
C ARG A 466 -18.54 -38.74 34.17
N VAL A 467 -17.23 -38.47 34.07
CA VAL A 467 -16.37 -39.10 33.05
C VAL A 467 -16.36 -40.63 33.25
N VAL A 468 -16.11 -41.08 34.47
CA VAL A 468 -16.07 -42.52 34.80
C VAL A 468 -17.43 -43.16 34.53
N ASP A 469 -18.53 -42.53 35.00
CA ASP A 469 -19.89 -43.06 34.82
C ASP A 469 -20.29 -43.16 33.35
N ASN A 470 -19.95 -42.13 32.53
CA ASN A 470 -20.23 -42.16 31.10
C ASN A 470 -19.46 -43.27 30.37
N LEU A 471 -18.18 -43.46 30.70
CA LEU A 471 -17.36 -44.47 30.05
C LEU A 471 -17.80 -45.88 30.46
N ILE A 472 -18.04 -46.15 31.77
CA ILE A 472 -18.52 -47.43 32.25
C ILE A 472 -19.94 -47.68 31.73
N GLY A 473 -20.83 -46.70 31.79
CA GLY A 473 -22.19 -46.78 31.27
C GLY A 473 -22.23 -47.16 29.81
N ASN A 474 -21.33 -46.56 28.97
CA ASN A 474 -21.18 -46.96 27.58
C ASN A 474 -20.71 -48.42 27.46
N ALA A 475 -19.68 -48.83 28.20
CA ALA A 475 -19.21 -50.21 28.18
C ALA A 475 -20.30 -51.20 28.56
N LEU A 476 -21.07 -50.93 29.61
CA LEU A 476 -22.19 -51.77 30.05
C LEU A 476 -23.32 -51.83 29.01
N LYS A 477 -23.53 -50.75 28.28
CA LYS A 477 -24.61 -50.62 27.31
C LYS A 477 -24.33 -51.35 26.00
N TYR A 478 -23.09 -51.26 25.52
CA TYR A 478 -22.72 -51.73 24.17
C TYR A 478 -22.05 -53.10 24.17
N THR A 479 -21.73 -53.67 25.34
CA THR A 479 -21.08 -54.97 25.44
C THR A 479 -21.81 -55.90 26.41
N THR A 480 -21.55 -57.20 26.32
CA THR A 480 -22.04 -58.20 27.25
C THR A 480 -20.92 -58.80 28.12
N GLY A 481 -19.67 -58.52 27.81
CA GLY A 481 -18.49 -59.03 28.54
C GLY A 481 -18.15 -58.27 29.82
N ALA A 482 -17.07 -58.63 30.47
CA ALA A 482 -16.52 -57.92 31.60
C ALA A 482 -15.99 -56.52 31.14
N VAL A 483 -16.08 -55.52 32.03
CA VAL A 483 -15.53 -54.20 31.85
C VAL A 483 -14.33 -54.01 32.76
N THR A 484 -13.21 -53.54 32.24
CA THR A 484 -11.99 -53.29 33.01
C THR A 484 -11.69 -51.82 33.04
N VAL A 485 -11.54 -51.26 34.23
CA VAL A 485 -11.09 -49.88 34.44
C VAL A 485 -9.66 -49.93 34.96
N ARG A 486 -8.78 -49.18 34.29
CA ARG A 486 -7.37 -49.09 34.68
C ARG A 486 -6.99 -47.64 34.90
N VAL A 487 -6.34 -47.38 36.03
CA VAL A 487 -5.71 -46.08 36.32
C VAL A 487 -4.20 -46.29 36.39
N ALA A 488 -3.47 -45.55 35.60
CA ALA A 488 -2.02 -45.69 35.52
C ALA A 488 -1.33 -44.33 35.49
N ARG A 489 -0.09 -44.31 35.95
CA ARG A 489 0.80 -43.16 35.83
C ARG A 489 1.73 -43.37 34.64
N ARG A 490 1.78 -42.37 33.71
CA ARG A 490 2.73 -42.38 32.59
C ARG A 490 3.42 -41.03 32.49
N SER A 491 4.73 -40.99 32.73
CA SER A 491 5.55 -39.79 32.68
C SER A 491 4.92 -38.63 33.47
N SER A 492 4.41 -37.58 32.79
CA SER A 492 3.76 -36.41 33.38
C SER A 492 2.24 -36.54 33.51
N ASP A 493 1.66 -37.65 33.06
CA ASP A 493 0.22 -37.79 32.91
C ASP A 493 -0.36 -38.92 33.74
N ALA A 494 -1.57 -38.71 34.25
CA ALA A 494 -2.47 -39.72 34.77
C ALA A 494 -3.34 -40.23 33.61
N ILE A 495 -3.47 -41.53 33.50
CA ILE A 495 -4.27 -42.22 32.49
C ILE A 495 -5.39 -42.97 33.16
N LEU A 496 -6.63 -42.71 32.75
CA LEU A 496 -7.80 -43.49 33.04
C LEU A 496 -8.22 -44.24 31.77
N GLU A 497 -8.22 -45.56 31.82
CA GLU A 497 -8.67 -46.40 30.70
C GLU A 497 -9.91 -47.19 31.11
N VAL A 498 -10.90 -47.26 30.22
CA VAL A 498 -12.06 -48.17 30.33
C VAL A 498 -12.05 -49.06 29.09
N GLU A 499 -11.86 -50.35 29.33
CA GLU A 499 -11.79 -51.38 28.29
C GLU A 499 -13.03 -52.26 28.32
N ASP A 500 -13.63 -52.45 27.18
CA ASP A 500 -14.78 -53.33 26.95
C ASP A 500 -14.46 -54.39 25.88
N ARG A 501 -15.26 -55.45 25.83
CA ARG A 501 -15.21 -56.50 24.80
C ARG A 501 -16.45 -56.44 23.91
N GLY A 502 -16.68 -55.31 23.31
CA GLY A 502 -17.78 -55.05 22.40
C GLY A 502 -17.44 -55.27 20.93
N PRO A 503 -18.37 -54.90 20.03
CA PRO A 503 -18.18 -55.07 18.59
C PRO A 503 -17.14 -54.15 17.97
N GLY A 504 -16.49 -53.30 18.78
CA GLY A 504 -15.53 -52.31 18.31
C GLY A 504 -16.15 -51.10 17.60
N ILE A 505 -15.28 -50.18 17.17
CA ILE A 505 -15.62 -48.90 16.51
C ILE A 505 -14.77 -48.81 15.25
N SER A 506 -15.40 -48.54 14.11
CA SER A 506 -14.71 -48.41 12.83
C SER A 506 -13.74 -47.24 12.83
N GLU A 507 -12.69 -47.29 12.00
CA GLU A 507 -11.67 -46.24 11.94
C GLU A 507 -12.26 -44.88 11.57
N ILE A 508 -13.23 -44.83 10.66
CA ILE A 508 -13.93 -43.62 10.22
C ILE A 508 -14.74 -42.98 11.34
N GLU A 509 -15.26 -43.81 12.26
CA GLU A 509 -16.09 -43.36 13.39
C GLU A 509 -15.27 -42.88 14.59
N ARG A 510 -14.05 -43.40 14.79
CA ARG A 510 -13.20 -43.07 15.96
C ARG A 510 -12.93 -41.57 16.11
N GLU A 511 -12.76 -40.85 14.99
CA GLU A 511 -12.56 -39.39 15.03
C GLU A 511 -13.85 -38.63 15.37
N LYS A 512 -15.01 -39.21 15.07
CA LYS A 512 -16.30 -38.52 15.14
C LYS A 512 -17.08 -38.82 16.42
N ILE A 513 -16.83 -39.93 17.11
CA ILE A 513 -17.64 -40.36 18.30
C ILE A 513 -17.58 -39.40 19.48
N PHE A 514 -16.58 -38.54 19.55
CA PHE A 514 -16.46 -37.49 20.56
C PHE A 514 -17.18 -36.17 20.14
N ALA A 515 -17.72 -36.08 18.93
CA ALA A 515 -18.53 -34.94 18.51
C ALA A 515 -19.96 -35.06 19.12
N ARG A 516 -20.58 -33.90 19.38
CA ARG A 516 -21.94 -33.83 19.93
C ARG A 516 -22.93 -34.51 18.97
N PHE A 517 -23.84 -35.31 19.52
CA PHE A 517 -24.93 -36.01 18.80
C PHE A 517 -24.47 -37.09 17.80
N VAL A 518 -23.21 -37.45 17.79
CA VAL A 518 -22.72 -38.53 16.94
C VAL A 518 -22.96 -39.90 17.64
N ARG A 519 -23.49 -40.86 16.86
CA ARG A 519 -23.70 -42.25 17.26
C ARG A 519 -23.02 -43.17 16.25
N GLY A 520 -22.33 -44.18 16.72
CA GLY A 520 -21.74 -45.20 15.84
C GLY A 520 -22.82 -46.06 15.16
N THR A 521 -22.50 -46.57 13.98
CA THR A 521 -23.41 -47.43 13.20
C THR A 521 -23.81 -48.71 13.91
N THR A 522 -22.93 -49.26 14.74
CA THR A 522 -23.18 -50.43 15.59
C THR A 522 -24.13 -50.14 16.77
N ALA A 523 -24.43 -48.85 17.03
CA ALA A 523 -25.35 -48.40 18.06
C ALA A 523 -26.82 -48.31 17.58
N ALA A 524 -27.13 -48.71 16.34
CA ALA A 524 -28.49 -48.74 15.83
C ALA A 524 -29.34 -49.73 16.67
N GLY A 525 -30.36 -49.19 17.36
CA GLY A 525 -31.24 -49.97 18.28
C GLY A 525 -30.95 -49.80 19.78
N THR A 526 -29.84 -49.22 20.19
CA THR A 526 -29.56 -48.92 21.61
C THR A 526 -29.91 -47.47 21.95
N ASN A 527 -30.58 -47.24 23.07
CA ASN A 527 -30.97 -45.88 23.50
C ASN A 527 -29.75 -45.04 23.92
N GLY A 528 -29.53 -43.85 23.30
CA GLY A 528 -28.50 -42.91 23.71
C GLY A 528 -28.35 -41.71 22.76
N LEU A 529 -28.03 -40.55 23.32
CA LEU A 529 -28.07 -39.23 22.69
C LEU A 529 -26.82 -38.85 21.94
N GLY A 530 -25.74 -39.61 22.04
CA GLY A 530 -24.44 -39.18 21.51
C GLY A 530 -23.83 -37.97 22.23
N LEU A 531 -24.27 -37.66 23.46
CA LEU A 531 -23.73 -36.57 24.27
C LEU A 531 -22.68 -37.03 25.31
N GLY A 532 -22.72 -38.30 25.74
CA GLY A 532 -21.84 -38.79 26.82
C GLY A 532 -20.35 -38.69 26.49
N LEU A 533 -19.93 -39.15 25.30
CA LEU A 533 -18.53 -39.08 24.89
C LEU A 533 -18.08 -37.65 24.56
N SER A 534 -18.97 -36.80 24.06
CA SER A 534 -18.64 -35.39 23.88
C SER A 534 -18.44 -34.67 25.20
N LEU A 535 -19.24 -34.99 26.22
CA LEU A 535 -19.03 -34.49 27.59
C LEU A 535 -17.69 -34.97 28.15
N VAL A 536 -17.35 -36.23 27.99
CA VAL A 536 -16.06 -36.80 28.40
C VAL A 536 -14.90 -36.05 27.76
N SER A 537 -14.96 -35.80 26.46
CA SER A 537 -13.93 -35.04 25.73
C SER A 537 -13.80 -33.58 26.21
N GLU A 538 -14.92 -32.89 26.40
CA GLU A 538 -14.89 -31.50 26.88
C GLU A 538 -14.41 -31.40 28.34
N ILE A 539 -14.81 -32.33 29.22
CA ILE A 539 -14.28 -32.39 30.59
C ILE A 539 -12.78 -32.67 30.59
N ALA A 540 -12.30 -33.61 29.78
CA ALA A 540 -10.88 -33.91 29.69
C ALA A 540 -10.08 -32.68 29.23
N LYS A 541 -10.54 -31.98 28.19
CA LYS A 541 -9.93 -30.73 27.69
C LYS A 541 -9.94 -29.63 28.74
N TRP A 542 -11.04 -29.45 29.46
CA TRP A 542 -11.17 -28.44 30.51
C TRP A 542 -10.16 -28.67 31.66
N HIS A 543 -9.79 -29.92 31.90
CA HIS A 543 -8.74 -30.33 32.86
C HIS A 543 -7.32 -30.30 32.25
N GLY A 544 -7.14 -29.77 31.02
CA GLY A 544 -5.85 -29.71 30.32
C GLY A 544 -5.37 -31.03 29.73
N GLY A 545 -6.28 -32.00 29.61
CA GLY A 545 -6.02 -33.33 29.08
C GLY A 545 -6.68 -33.62 27.74
N ALA A 546 -6.84 -34.90 27.41
CA ALA A 546 -7.43 -35.40 26.19
C ALA A 546 -8.20 -36.72 26.38
N ALA A 547 -9.19 -36.95 25.51
CA ALA A 547 -9.91 -38.22 25.39
C ALA A 547 -9.60 -38.86 24.04
N ASN A 548 -9.26 -40.16 24.05
CA ASN A 548 -8.95 -40.95 22.87
C ASN A 548 -9.63 -42.32 22.94
N VAL A 549 -9.72 -43.00 21.81
CA VAL A 549 -10.22 -44.40 21.74
C VAL A 549 -9.30 -45.24 20.87
N GLU A 550 -8.95 -46.39 21.36
CA GLU A 550 -8.35 -47.48 20.59
C GLU A 550 -9.41 -48.60 20.49
N SER A 551 -9.68 -49.08 19.31
CA SER A 551 -10.71 -50.10 19.12
C SER A 551 -10.36 -51.04 17.97
N ASN A 552 -10.77 -52.30 18.10
CA ASN A 552 -10.69 -53.33 17.08
C ASN A 552 -11.90 -54.26 17.18
N GLU A 553 -11.95 -55.34 16.44
CA GLU A 553 -13.05 -56.32 16.46
C GLU A 553 -13.21 -57.04 17.80
N ALA A 554 -12.24 -57.00 18.71
CA ALA A 554 -12.27 -57.61 20.01
C ALA A 554 -12.78 -56.70 21.15
N GLY A 555 -13.01 -55.40 20.85
CA GLY A 555 -13.51 -54.42 21.80
C GLY A 555 -12.97 -53.03 21.66
N SER A 556 -13.29 -52.17 22.62
CA SER A 556 -12.85 -50.76 22.64
C SER A 556 -12.17 -50.41 23.95
N ARG A 557 -11.17 -49.55 23.86
CA ARG A 557 -10.46 -48.97 25.01
C ARG A 557 -10.53 -47.46 24.92
N PHE A 558 -11.30 -46.86 25.79
CA PHE A 558 -11.38 -45.40 25.94
C PHE A 558 -10.31 -44.94 26.92
N ARG A 559 -9.50 -43.99 26.52
CA ARG A 559 -8.39 -43.47 27.33
C ARG A 559 -8.57 -41.97 27.56
N ILE A 560 -8.55 -41.58 28.83
CA ILE A 560 -8.53 -40.18 29.27
C ILE A 560 -7.14 -39.92 29.83
N THR A 561 -6.50 -38.90 29.31
CA THR A 561 -5.18 -38.43 29.77
C THR A 561 -5.38 -37.10 30.49
N LEU A 562 -4.85 -36.99 31.71
CA LEU A 562 -4.94 -35.79 32.54
C LEU A 562 -3.54 -35.45 33.07
N PRO A 563 -3.20 -34.15 33.23
CA PRO A 563 -1.94 -33.75 33.85
C PRO A 563 -1.89 -34.23 35.31
N LEU A 564 -0.78 -34.85 35.71
CA LEU A 564 -0.54 -35.18 37.12
C LEU A 564 -0.48 -33.89 37.95
N ALA A 565 -1.09 -33.92 39.12
CA ALA A 565 -0.86 -32.84 40.07
C ALA A 565 0.63 -32.85 40.46
N ALA A 566 1.29 -31.69 40.41
CA ALA A 566 2.62 -31.55 40.95
C ALA A 566 2.59 -32.08 42.38
N ALA A 567 3.49 -33.01 42.73
CA ALA A 567 3.56 -33.61 44.03
C ALA A 567 3.61 -32.52 45.12
N ALA A 568 2.44 -32.18 45.67
CA ALA A 568 2.40 -31.43 46.91
C ALA A 568 2.96 -32.39 47.95
N ALA A 569 4.19 -32.16 48.34
CA ALA A 569 4.87 -32.83 49.43
C ALA A 569 3.86 -33.03 50.57
N LYS A 570 3.76 -34.25 51.06
CA LYS A 570 3.18 -34.57 52.37
C LYS A 570 3.88 -33.68 53.41
N ALA A 571 3.38 -32.52 53.66
CA ALA A 571 3.75 -31.66 54.78
C ALA A 571 2.44 -31.20 55.41
N GLY A 572 2.02 -31.89 56.44
CA GLY A 572 0.93 -31.45 57.30
C GLY A 572 -0.02 -32.52 57.73
N ALA A 573 0.48 -33.64 58.27
CA ALA A 573 -0.25 -34.45 59.22
C ALA A 573 0.76 -35.09 60.18
N MET A 574 1.16 -34.32 61.13
CA MET A 574 1.60 -34.74 62.45
C MET A 574 0.88 -33.90 63.49
#